data_048806994358bc10779493921ff1f00d
#
_entry.id   048806994358bc10779493921ff1f00d
#
_cell.length_a   1.000
_cell.length_b   1.000
_cell.length_c   1.000
_cell.angle_alpha   90.00
_cell.angle_beta   90.00
_cell.angle_gamma   90.00
#
_symmetry.space_group_name_H-M   'P 1'
#
loop_
_entity.id
_entity.type
_entity.pdbx_description
1 polymer ?
#
loop_
_entity_poly.entity_id
_entity_poly.type
_entity_poly.pdbx_seq_one_letter_code
_entity_poly.pdbx_strand_id
1 'polypeptide(L)'
;MILVSGGTGFIGRSLVRQLVENGYTVRILLRPSRRTPRLPVGVNVEVAVSSLDDTRGLRAAMRGVKTVYHLAGGEGEGGRGNLQAVDIDGTANLTAAAADAGVERFYYISHLGADRASAFPVLKAKGIAEDYIRKSGIPYTIMRGSILFGPDDNFTTGLAMLLAGSPGLLLLPEGGKTLLQPLWLEDFVSCLVWSLEEPDMVNQVFEIGGGEYLTLRQIVEIVMEATGRRRLLVPVSNHLMRPLTVVLEAIFQRFPVSVFWLDYLVVNRTCAVDTVPRLFGIMPARFASRLDHLRGVRWGREYLRMLFTRHG
;
A
#
# COMPACT_ATOMS: atom_id res chain seq x y z
N MET A 1 -18.51 12.47 -9.75
CA MET A 1 -17.15 12.84 -9.31
C MET A 1 -16.66 11.82 -8.29
N ILE A 2 -15.40 11.42 -8.39
CA ILE A 2 -14.72 10.47 -7.47
C ILE A 2 -13.68 11.25 -6.65
N LEU A 3 -13.69 11.12 -5.33
CA LEU A 3 -12.64 11.65 -4.47
C LEU A 3 -11.65 10.54 -4.11
N VAL A 4 -10.34 10.83 -4.26
CA VAL A 4 -9.26 9.90 -3.91
C VAL A 4 -8.39 10.51 -2.82
N SER A 5 -8.42 9.96 -1.61
CA SER A 5 -7.43 10.26 -0.57
C SER A 5 -6.21 9.35 -0.74
N GLY A 6 -5.01 9.89 -0.54
CA GLY A 6 -3.78 9.16 -0.84
C GLY A 6 -3.46 9.03 -2.35
N GLY A 7 -4.09 9.87 -3.20
CA GLY A 7 -3.92 9.86 -4.65
C GLY A 7 -2.49 10.14 -5.16
N THR A 8 -1.60 10.64 -4.30
CA THR A 8 -0.17 10.86 -4.61
C THR A 8 0.73 9.68 -4.21
N GLY A 9 0.17 8.69 -3.53
CA GLY A 9 0.88 7.48 -3.09
C GLY A 9 1.11 6.47 -4.23
N PHE A 10 1.73 5.34 -3.89
CA PHE A 10 2.05 4.27 -4.82
C PHE A 10 0.81 3.74 -5.56
N ILE A 11 -0.23 3.31 -4.84
CA ILE A 11 -1.48 2.83 -5.42
C ILE A 11 -2.26 4.00 -6.06
N GLY A 12 -2.31 5.14 -5.35
CA GLY A 12 -3.15 6.27 -5.73
C GLY A 12 -2.81 6.87 -7.09
N ARG A 13 -1.52 6.97 -7.46
CA ARG A 13 -1.12 7.51 -8.76
C ARG A 13 -1.61 6.63 -9.93
N SER A 14 -1.52 5.31 -9.79
CA SER A 14 -2.03 4.39 -10.80
C SER A 14 -3.55 4.40 -10.85
N LEU A 15 -4.22 4.38 -9.68
CA LEU A 15 -5.68 4.45 -9.61
C LEU A 15 -6.23 5.74 -10.27
N VAL A 16 -5.68 6.90 -9.91
CA VAL A 16 -6.12 8.19 -10.48
C VAL A 16 -5.95 8.20 -12.00
N ARG A 17 -4.80 7.70 -12.50
CA ARG A 17 -4.57 7.59 -13.94
C ARG A 17 -5.63 6.71 -14.60
N GLN A 18 -5.84 5.48 -14.13
CA GLN A 18 -6.81 4.57 -14.72
C GLN A 18 -8.26 5.11 -14.63
N LEU A 19 -8.63 5.76 -13.52
CA LEU A 19 -9.95 6.39 -13.40
C LEU A 19 -10.18 7.48 -14.46
N VAL A 20 -9.19 8.36 -14.65
CA VAL A 20 -9.29 9.44 -15.66
C VAL A 20 -9.29 8.86 -17.08
N GLU A 21 -8.46 7.88 -17.38
CA GLU A 21 -8.43 7.17 -18.66
C GLU A 21 -9.76 6.48 -18.99
N ASN A 22 -10.49 6.03 -17.96
CA ASN A 22 -11.86 5.48 -18.11
C ASN A 22 -12.97 6.55 -18.07
N GLY A 23 -12.62 7.85 -18.18
CA GLY A 23 -13.57 8.95 -18.31
C GLY A 23 -14.16 9.47 -16.99
N TYR A 24 -13.69 9.02 -15.83
CA TYR A 24 -14.16 9.51 -14.55
C TYR A 24 -13.55 10.87 -14.19
N THR A 25 -14.40 11.77 -13.66
CA THR A 25 -13.90 13.02 -13.05
C THR A 25 -13.36 12.72 -11.66
N VAL A 26 -12.09 13.04 -11.43
CA VAL A 26 -11.38 12.71 -10.19
C VAL A 26 -10.96 13.98 -9.44
N ARG A 27 -11.21 14.00 -8.13
CA ARG A 27 -10.67 14.97 -7.18
C ARG A 27 -9.71 14.26 -6.24
N ILE A 28 -8.48 14.77 -6.14
CA ILE A 28 -7.47 14.27 -5.20
C ILE A 28 -7.54 15.09 -3.91
N LEU A 29 -7.67 14.40 -2.77
CA LEU A 29 -7.51 15.01 -1.45
C LEU A 29 -6.03 15.07 -1.08
N LEU A 30 -5.47 16.26 -1.00
CA LEU A 30 -4.07 16.51 -0.64
C LEU A 30 -3.96 17.01 0.80
N ARG A 31 -3.05 16.43 1.55
CA ARG A 31 -2.63 16.97 2.86
C ARG A 31 -1.89 18.30 2.64
N PRO A 32 -2.16 19.35 3.43
CA PRO A 32 -1.35 20.56 3.42
C PRO A 32 0.14 20.20 3.60
N SER A 33 0.98 20.67 2.69
CA SER A 33 2.41 20.38 2.70
C SER A 33 3.18 21.53 2.08
N ARG A 34 4.39 21.80 2.59
CA ARG A 34 5.34 22.74 1.98
C ARG A 34 6.01 22.14 0.73
N ARG A 35 5.84 20.85 0.46
CA ARG A 35 6.41 20.16 -0.70
C ARG A 35 5.40 20.10 -1.83
N THR A 36 5.88 20.23 -3.06
CA THR A 36 5.09 19.97 -4.25
C THR A 36 4.65 18.50 -4.27
N PRO A 37 3.34 18.23 -4.30
CA PRO A 37 2.85 16.86 -4.36
C PRO A 37 3.22 16.20 -5.69
N ARG A 38 3.53 14.91 -5.68
CA ARG A 38 3.73 14.12 -6.91
C ARG A 38 2.37 13.74 -7.48
N LEU A 39 1.77 14.62 -8.23
CA LEU A 39 0.53 14.32 -8.95
C LEU A 39 0.79 13.33 -10.10
N PRO A 40 -0.20 12.52 -10.49
CA PRO A 40 -0.10 11.70 -11.70
C PRO A 40 0.15 12.60 -12.92
N VAL A 41 1.11 12.22 -13.75
CA VAL A 41 1.48 13.00 -14.93
C VAL A 41 0.52 12.69 -16.09
N GLY A 42 0.13 13.73 -16.85
CA GLY A 42 -0.67 13.57 -18.07
C GLY A 42 -2.16 13.40 -17.85
N VAL A 43 -2.67 13.57 -16.61
CA VAL A 43 -4.10 13.47 -16.30
C VAL A 43 -4.63 14.78 -15.72
N ASN A 44 -5.86 15.14 -16.09
CA ASN A 44 -6.54 16.31 -15.55
C ASN A 44 -7.35 15.92 -14.30
N VAL A 45 -7.04 16.51 -13.15
CA VAL A 45 -7.71 16.22 -11.88
C VAL A 45 -8.01 17.50 -11.11
N GLU A 46 -9.09 17.49 -10.35
CA GLU A 46 -9.34 18.51 -9.35
C GLU A 46 -8.50 18.23 -8.08
N VAL A 47 -8.15 19.27 -7.37
CA VAL A 47 -7.41 19.18 -6.11
C VAL A 47 -8.19 19.86 -4.99
N ALA A 48 -8.43 19.13 -3.92
CA ALA A 48 -8.89 19.65 -2.64
C ALA A 48 -7.76 19.55 -1.62
N VAL A 49 -7.46 20.64 -0.92
CA VAL A 49 -6.41 20.66 0.11
C VAL A 49 -7.07 20.63 1.47
N SER A 50 -6.90 19.52 2.20
CA SER A 50 -7.39 19.34 3.56
C SER A 50 -6.61 18.21 4.24
N SER A 51 -6.38 18.33 5.54
CA SER A 51 -5.92 17.21 6.35
C SER A 51 -7.11 16.32 6.79
N LEU A 52 -6.83 15.09 7.21
CA LEU A 52 -7.88 14.16 7.66
C LEU A 52 -8.48 14.53 9.04
N ASP A 53 -7.87 15.47 9.76
CA ASP A 53 -8.37 16.03 11.03
C ASP A 53 -9.15 17.35 10.84
N ASP A 54 -9.10 17.94 9.64
CA ASP A 54 -9.87 19.14 9.30
C ASP A 54 -11.28 18.80 8.79
N THR A 55 -12.22 18.67 9.71
CA THR A 55 -13.62 18.32 9.39
C THR A 55 -14.31 19.32 8.45
N ARG A 56 -13.95 20.60 8.51
CA ARG A 56 -14.51 21.62 7.61
C ARG A 56 -13.97 21.47 6.20
N GLY A 57 -12.66 21.28 6.06
CA GLY A 57 -11.99 21.04 4.80
C GLY A 57 -12.49 19.75 4.15
N LEU A 58 -12.68 18.68 4.92
CA LEU A 58 -13.24 17.41 4.42
C LEU A 58 -14.66 17.59 3.87
N ARG A 59 -15.56 18.30 4.60
CA ARG A 59 -16.90 18.61 4.09
C ARG A 59 -16.87 19.43 2.79
N ALA A 60 -15.95 20.39 2.69
CA ALA A 60 -15.79 21.15 1.47
C ALA A 60 -15.28 20.29 0.30
N ALA A 61 -14.34 19.37 0.58
CA ALA A 61 -13.79 18.43 -0.40
C ALA A 61 -14.85 17.45 -0.93
N MET A 62 -15.87 17.11 -0.13
CA MET A 62 -16.95 16.17 -0.50
C MET A 62 -18.01 16.79 -1.43
N ARG A 63 -18.00 18.09 -1.73
CA ARG A 63 -19.03 18.71 -2.58
C ARG A 63 -19.07 18.05 -3.96
N GLY A 64 -20.23 17.48 -4.32
CA GLY A 64 -20.46 16.82 -5.62
C GLY A 64 -19.78 15.46 -5.76
N VAL A 65 -19.19 14.92 -4.70
CA VAL A 65 -18.56 13.60 -4.67
C VAL A 65 -19.65 12.53 -4.52
N LYS A 66 -19.62 11.52 -5.39
CA LYS A 66 -20.48 10.34 -5.34
C LYS A 66 -19.75 9.12 -4.80
N THR A 67 -18.46 9.02 -5.09
CA THR A 67 -17.63 7.87 -4.69
C THR A 67 -16.34 8.34 -4.04
N VAL A 68 -15.93 7.66 -2.97
CA VAL A 68 -14.66 7.90 -2.28
C VAL A 68 -13.78 6.68 -2.39
N TYR A 69 -12.51 6.87 -2.79
CA TYR A 69 -11.42 5.90 -2.60
C TYR A 69 -10.51 6.38 -1.48
N HIS A 70 -10.45 5.62 -0.40
CA HIS A 70 -9.59 5.92 0.74
C HIS A 70 -8.35 5.01 0.75
N LEU A 71 -7.21 5.60 0.34
CA LEU A 71 -5.91 4.95 0.22
C LEU A 71 -4.87 5.54 1.18
N ALA A 72 -5.22 6.62 1.90
CA ALA A 72 -4.28 7.21 2.84
C ALA A 72 -4.02 6.26 4.01
N GLY A 73 -2.75 6.12 4.39
CA GLY A 73 -2.30 5.30 5.51
C GLY A 73 -0.96 5.80 6.04
N GLY A 74 -0.70 5.58 7.31
CA GLY A 74 0.53 5.98 8.00
C GLY A 74 1.66 4.94 7.91
N GLU A 75 1.37 3.74 7.45
CA GLU A 75 2.32 2.62 7.42
C GLU A 75 3.58 2.87 6.59
N GLY A 76 3.46 3.67 5.51
CA GLY A 76 4.59 4.04 4.66
C GLY A 76 5.68 4.87 5.35
N GLU A 77 5.38 5.43 6.51
CA GLU A 77 6.32 6.17 7.36
C GLU A 77 7.06 5.26 8.38
N GLY A 78 6.82 3.94 8.33
CA GLY A 78 7.40 2.95 9.23
C GLY A 78 7.00 3.18 10.68
N GLY A 79 7.87 2.88 11.64
CA GLY A 79 7.63 3.07 13.08
C GLY A 79 7.35 4.53 13.50
N ARG A 80 7.55 5.50 12.61
CA ARG A 80 7.21 6.92 12.82
C ARG A 80 5.80 7.28 12.36
N GLY A 81 5.15 6.40 11.60
CA GLY A 81 3.80 6.62 11.11
C GLY A 81 2.80 6.70 12.24
N ASN A 82 1.99 7.74 12.26
CA ASN A 82 0.92 7.89 13.23
C ASN A 82 -0.34 7.15 12.75
N LEU A 83 -0.39 5.83 12.99
CA LEU A 83 -1.51 4.99 12.61
C LEU A 83 -2.82 5.43 13.27
N GLN A 84 -2.77 5.94 14.52
CA GLN A 84 -3.96 6.44 15.21
C GLN A 84 -4.55 7.63 14.45
N ALA A 85 -3.74 8.64 14.15
CA ALA A 85 -4.23 9.86 13.53
C ALA A 85 -4.61 9.67 12.04
N VAL A 86 -3.88 8.82 11.30
CA VAL A 86 -4.10 8.69 9.85
C VAL A 86 -5.07 7.55 9.54
N ASP A 87 -4.79 6.33 10.04
CA ASP A 87 -5.58 5.15 9.67
C ASP A 87 -6.87 5.03 10.47
N ILE A 88 -6.88 5.42 11.75
CA ILE A 88 -8.07 5.27 12.62
C ILE A 88 -8.90 6.55 12.58
N ASP A 89 -8.40 7.64 13.18
CA ASP A 89 -9.16 8.87 13.34
C ASP A 89 -9.42 9.54 11.97
N GLY A 90 -8.42 9.53 11.10
CA GLY A 90 -8.54 10.06 9.74
C GLY A 90 -9.59 9.32 8.90
N THR A 91 -9.66 7.98 9.00
CA THR A 91 -10.70 7.20 8.34
C THR A 91 -12.07 7.51 8.93
N ALA A 92 -12.19 7.60 10.26
CA ALA A 92 -13.45 7.95 10.92
C ALA A 92 -13.96 9.33 10.45
N ASN A 93 -13.09 10.34 10.43
CA ASN A 93 -13.44 11.70 10.00
C ASN A 93 -13.84 11.76 8.52
N LEU A 94 -13.07 11.09 7.65
CA LEU A 94 -13.37 11.05 6.21
C LEU A 94 -14.71 10.34 5.95
N THR A 95 -14.95 9.22 6.65
CA THR A 95 -16.19 8.45 6.54
C THR A 95 -17.41 9.26 7.04
N ALA A 96 -17.26 9.97 8.14
CA ALA A 96 -18.31 10.86 8.64
C ALA A 96 -18.62 12.00 7.64
N ALA A 97 -17.60 12.64 7.08
CA ALA A 97 -17.79 13.68 6.08
C ALA A 97 -18.43 13.13 4.77
N ALA A 98 -18.12 11.89 4.40
CA ALA A 98 -18.73 11.21 3.26
C ALA A 98 -20.21 10.87 3.52
N ALA A 99 -20.55 10.40 4.73
CA ALA A 99 -21.94 10.14 5.13
C ALA A 99 -22.77 11.43 5.12
N ASP A 100 -22.27 12.52 5.74
CA ASP A 100 -22.92 13.84 5.76
C ASP A 100 -23.18 14.37 4.34
N ALA A 101 -22.30 14.06 3.38
CA ALA A 101 -22.40 14.49 1.99
C ALA A 101 -23.28 13.59 1.11
N GLY A 102 -23.79 12.48 1.63
CA GLY A 102 -24.60 11.53 0.88
C GLY A 102 -23.80 10.76 -0.19
N VAL A 103 -22.54 10.42 0.10
CA VAL A 103 -21.71 9.62 -0.81
C VAL A 103 -22.36 8.26 -1.07
N GLU A 104 -22.42 7.87 -2.32
CA GLU A 104 -23.13 6.66 -2.79
C GLU A 104 -22.29 5.38 -2.62
N ARG A 105 -20.92 5.51 -2.60
CA ARG A 105 -20.01 4.38 -2.46
C ARG A 105 -18.68 4.78 -1.82
N PHE A 106 -18.22 3.97 -0.86
CA PHE A 106 -16.94 4.16 -0.17
C PHE A 106 -16.02 2.95 -0.37
N TYR A 107 -14.90 3.14 -1.08
CA TYR A 107 -13.86 2.15 -1.26
C TYR A 107 -12.75 2.32 -0.24
N TYR A 108 -12.36 1.24 0.40
CA TYR A 108 -11.24 1.23 1.34
C TYR A 108 -10.22 0.16 0.98
N ILE A 109 -8.94 0.57 0.99
CA ILE A 109 -7.84 -0.35 0.76
C ILE A 109 -7.26 -0.76 2.11
N SER A 110 -7.44 -2.04 2.41
CA SER A 110 -7.01 -2.69 3.64
C SER A 110 -5.96 -3.77 3.34
N HIS A 111 -5.54 -4.50 4.35
CA HIS A 111 -4.54 -5.56 4.23
C HIS A 111 -5.13 -6.93 4.55
N LEU A 112 -4.58 -7.99 3.92
CA LEU A 112 -4.85 -9.37 4.33
C LEU A 112 -4.53 -9.54 5.82
N GLY A 113 -5.49 -10.09 6.57
CA GLY A 113 -5.36 -10.28 8.01
C GLY A 113 -5.66 -9.03 8.84
N ALA A 114 -6.27 -7.97 8.27
CA ALA A 114 -6.78 -6.84 9.03
C ALA A 114 -7.81 -7.29 10.05
N ASP A 115 -7.54 -7.01 11.33
CA ASP A 115 -8.38 -7.41 12.47
C ASP A 115 -8.16 -6.43 13.62
N ARG A 116 -9.26 -5.94 14.21
CA ARG A 116 -9.22 -5.03 15.38
C ARG A 116 -8.55 -5.65 16.63
N ALA A 117 -8.52 -6.96 16.73
CA ALA A 117 -7.86 -7.71 17.80
C ALA A 117 -6.42 -8.10 17.47
N SER A 118 -5.90 -7.72 16.30
CA SER A 118 -4.55 -8.06 15.88
C SER A 118 -3.49 -7.51 16.84
N ALA A 119 -2.47 -8.32 17.12
CA ALA A 119 -1.27 -7.89 17.84
C ALA A 119 -0.36 -6.97 16.99
N PHE A 120 -0.54 -6.97 15.66
CA PHE A 120 0.23 -6.14 14.75
C PHE A 120 -0.43 -4.76 14.57
N PRO A 121 0.28 -3.66 14.88
CA PRO A 121 -0.31 -2.32 14.92
C PRO A 121 -1.02 -1.91 13.62
N VAL A 122 -0.41 -2.17 12.46
CA VAL A 122 -1.00 -1.82 11.15
C VAL A 122 -2.30 -2.58 10.91
N LEU A 123 -2.30 -3.90 11.15
CA LEU A 123 -3.50 -4.73 10.93
C LEU A 123 -4.62 -4.36 11.89
N LYS A 124 -4.26 -4.03 13.13
CA LYS A 124 -5.22 -3.55 14.14
C LYS A 124 -5.85 -2.24 13.69
N ALA A 125 -5.03 -1.27 13.24
CA ALA A 125 -5.51 0.02 12.75
C ALA A 125 -6.44 -0.14 11.54
N LYS A 126 -6.05 -0.99 10.56
CA LYS A 126 -6.89 -1.32 9.40
C LYS A 126 -8.21 -1.98 9.81
N GLY A 127 -8.20 -2.95 10.74
CA GLY A 127 -9.42 -3.60 11.24
C GLY A 127 -10.36 -2.62 11.95
N ILE A 128 -9.82 -1.68 12.74
CA ILE A 128 -10.63 -0.62 13.37
C ILE A 128 -11.22 0.33 12.32
N ALA A 129 -10.44 0.72 11.32
CA ALA A 129 -10.90 1.56 10.22
C ALA A 129 -12.03 0.90 9.42
N GLU A 130 -11.91 -0.39 9.11
CA GLU A 130 -12.99 -1.16 8.48
C GLU A 130 -14.28 -1.15 9.30
N ASP A 131 -14.20 -1.22 10.64
CA ASP A 131 -15.38 -1.14 11.51
C ASP A 131 -16.09 0.22 11.44
N TYR A 132 -15.35 1.33 11.36
CA TYR A 132 -15.93 2.66 11.15
C TYR A 132 -16.68 2.74 9.83
N ILE A 133 -16.09 2.22 8.76
CA ILE A 133 -16.71 2.22 7.43
C ILE A 133 -17.99 1.38 7.43
N ARG A 134 -17.97 0.15 7.98
CA ARG A 134 -19.16 -0.71 8.06
C ARG A 134 -20.31 -0.08 8.86
N LYS A 135 -19.99 0.71 9.88
CA LYS A 135 -20.98 1.37 10.76
C LYS A 135 -21.46 2.70 10.23
N SER A 136 -20.88 3.23 9.17
CA SER A 136 -21.21 4.57 8.64
C SER A 136 -22.56 4.65 7.94
N GLY A 137 -23.15 3.53 7.55
CA GLY A 137 -24.35 3.48 6.71
C GLY A 137 -24.11 3.75 5.24
N ILE A 138 -22.87 4.10 4.82
CA ILE A 138 -22.54 4.29 3.40
C ILE A 138 -22.33 2.92 2.74
N PRO A 139 -22.87 2.66 1.54
CA PRO A 139 -22.52 1.48 0.77
C PRO A 139 -21.00 1.42 0.55
N TYR A 140 -20.37 0.31 0.90
CA TYR A 140 -18.91 0.22 0.88
C TYR A 140 -18.39 -0.98 0.07
N THR A 141 -17.11 -0.92 -0.31
CA THR A 141 -16.31 -2.05 -0.76
C THR A 141 -14.95 -1.98 -0.08
N ILE A 142 -14.58 -3.01 0.64
CA ILE A 142 -13.27 -3.12 1.28
C ILE A 142 -12.44 -4.14 0.52
N MET A 143 -11.28 -3.72 0.01
CA MET A 143 -10.32 -4.62 -0.63
C MET A 143 -9.10 -4.83 0.26
N ARG A 144 -8.97 -6.03 0.81
CA ARG A 144 -7.82 -6.48 1.57
C ARG A 144 -6.76 -7.00 0.62
N GLY A 145 -5.86 -6.12 0.22
CA GLY A 145 -4.76 -6.48 -0.68
C GLY A 145 -3.67 -7.31 0.01
N SER A 146 -3.07 -8.20 -0.76
CA SER A 146 -1.78 -8.81 -0.42
C SER A 146 -0.65 -7.79 -0.63
N ILE A 147 0.61 -8.25 -0.62
CA ILE A 147 1.74 -7.39 -0.89
C ILE A 147 1.72 -6.91 -2.34
N LEU A 148 1.61 -5.60 -2.55
CA LEU A 148 1.61 -5.00 -3.88
C LEU A 148 3.03 -4.66 -4.31
N PHE A 149 3.32 -4.87 -5.60
CA PHE A 149 4.61 -4.56 -6.18
C PHE A 149 4.49 -3.88 -7.53
N GLY A 150 5.50 -3.11 -7.89
CA GLY A 150 5.57 -2.37 -9.16
C GLY A 150 6.55 -1.20 -9.13
N PRO A 151 6.63 -0.40 -10.18
CA PRO A 151 7.48 0.79 -10.20
C PRO A 151 7.19 1.72 -9.02
N ASP A 152 8.25 2.15 -8.31
CA ASP A 152 8.18 3.00 -7.11
C ASP A 152 7.53 2.34 -5.87
N ASP A 153 7.42 1.01 -5.81
CA ASP A 153 7.01 0.32 -4.59
C ASP A 153 8.08 0.42 -3.50
N ASN A 154 7.71 0.13 -2.25
CA ASN A 154 8.66 0.05 -1.15
C ASN A 154 9.16 -1.38 -0.91
N PHE A 155 8.55 -2.38 -1.52
CA PHE A 155 8.86 -3.78 -1.27
C PHE A 155 10.01 -4.27 -2.15
N THR A 156 9.82 -4.33 -3.47
CA THR A 156 10.85 -4.83 -4.39
C THR A 156 12.01 -3.87 -4.51
N THR A 157 11.74 -2.56 -4.52
CA THR A 157 12.79 -1.53 -4.51
C THR A 157 13.55 -1.51 -3.19
N GLY A 158 12.87 -1.72 -2.05
CA GLY A 158 13.51 -1.88 -0.75
C GLY A 158 14.46 -3.08 -0.71
N LEU A 159 14.01 -4.24 -1.22
CA LEU A 159 14.86 -5.44 -1.34
C LEU A 159 16.07 -5.17 -2.26
N ALA A 160 15.87 -4.52 -3.40
CA ALA A 160 16.96 -4.16 -4.31
C ALA A 160 17.99 -3.23 -3.66
N MET A 161 17.54 -2.26 -2.87
CA MET A 161 18.41 -1.38 -2.09
C MET A 161 19.17 -2.13 -1.01
N LEU A 162 18.51 -3.02 -0.27
CA LEU A 162 19.17 -3.87 0.74
C LEU A 162 20.24 -4.76 0.12
N LEU A 163 19.93 -5.41 -0.99
CA LEU A 163 20.90 -6.21 -1.74
C LEU A 163 22.10 -5.39 -2.20
N ALA A 164 21.87 -4.12 -2.55
CA ALA A 164 22.93 -3.22 -2.98
C ALA A 164 23.80 -2.71 -1.81
N GLY A 165 23.17 -2.43 -0.67
CA GLY A 165 23.86 -1.94 0.52
C GLY A 165 24.55 -3.02 1.36
N SER A 166 24.19 -4.29 1.16
CA SER A 166 24.74 -5.41 1.93
C SER A 166 26.11 -5.87 1.42
N PRO A 167 27.12 -6.01 2.29
CA PRO A 167 28.45 -6.49 1.90
C PRO A 167 28.49 -8.03 1.83
N GLY A 168 27.97 -8.61 0.75
CA GLY A 168 28.08 -10.06 0.48
C GLY A 168 26.98 -10.95 1.08
N LEU A 169 26.27 -10.52 2.14
CA LEU A 169 25.21 -11.31 2.79
C LEU A 169 23.93 -10.49 2.99
N LEU A 170 22.78 -11.16 3.06
CA LEU A 170 21.50 -10.57 3.43
C LEU A 170 20.88 -11.39 4.56
N LEU A 171 20.51 -10.71 5.66
CA LEU A 171 19.80 -11.32 6.77
C LEU A 171 18.35 -11.57 6.37
N LEU A 172 17.87 -12.80 6.57
CA LEU A 172 16.53 -13.21 6.17
C LEU A 172 15.73 -13.67 7.39
N PRO A 173 14.67 -12.96 7.77
CA PRO A 173 13.88 -13.31 8.95
C PRO A 173 13.30 -14.71 8.79
N GLU A 174 13.44 -15.55 9.84
CA GLU A 174 13.01 -16.95 9.90
C GLU A 174 13.45 -17.78 8.68
N GLY A 175 14.59 -17.45 8.08
CA GLY A 175 15.08 -18.09 6.86
C GLY A 175 14.26 -17.82 5.60
N GLY A 176 13.33 -16.89 5.67
CA GLY A 176 12.46 -16.51 4.55
C GLY A 176 11.38 -17.55 4.23
N LYS A 177 10.92 -18.30 5.21
CA LYS A 177 9.90 -19.36 5.03
C LYS A 177 8.47 -18.80 4.88
N THR A 178 8.25 -17.55 5.26
CA THR A 178 6.93 -16.92 5.20
C THR A 178 6.38 -16.92 3.79
N LEU A 179 5.14 -17.39 3.64
CA LEU A 179 4.42 -17.38 2.36
C LEU A 179 3.77 -16.03 2.14
N LEU A 180 4.04 -15.46 0.98
CA LEU A 180 3.49 -14.22 0.47
C LEU A 180 2.82 -14.47 -0.88
N GLN A 181 1.97 -13.56 -1.30
CA GLN A 181 1.24 -13.65 -2.56
C GLN A 181 1.33 -12.32 -3.31
N PRO A 182 2.50 -11.98 -3.90
CA PRO A 182 2.72 -10.71 -4.54
C PRO A 182 1.70 -10.44 -5.65
N LEU A 183 1.10 -9.25 -5.63
CA LEU A 183 0.12 -8.82 -6.62
C LEU A 183 0.66 -7.60 -7.37
N TRP A 184 0.64 -7.67 -8.70
CA TRP A 184 1.04 -6.56 -9.56
C TRP A 184 0.10 -5.36 -9.37
N LEU A 185 0.68 -4.16 -9.21
CA LEU A 185 -0.07 -2.94 -8.92
C LEU A 185 -1.19 -2.67 -9.93
N GLU A 186 -0.89 -2.78 -11.22
CA GLU A 186 -1.88 -2.44 -12.25
C GLU A 186 -3.04 -3.45 -12.28
N ASP A 187 -2.79 -4.73 -11.97
CA ASP A 187 -3.86 -5.74 -11.84
C ASP A 187 -4.77 -5.40 -10.66
N PHE A 188 -4.20 -5.00 -9.51
CA PHE A 188 -4.97 -4.57 -8.35
C PHE A 188 -5.81 -3.32 -8.64
N VAL A 189 -5.21 -2.33 -9.30
CA VAL A 189 -5.91 -1.09 -9.66
C VAL A 189 -7.03 -1.37 -10.68
N SER A 190 -6.80 -2.27 -11.63
CA SER A 190 -7.85 -2.71 -12.56
C SER A 190 -9.03 -3.35 -11.83
N CYS A 191 -8.78 -4.17 -10.78
CA CYS A 191 -9.86 -4.69 -9.92
C CYS A 191 -10.63 -3.56 -9.23
N LEU A 192 -9.94 -2.51 -8.74
CA LEU A 192 -10.58 -1.36 -8.09
C LEU A 192 -11.47 -0.57 -9.06
N VAL A 193 -10.99 -0.31 -10.28
CA VAL A 193 -11.75 0.44 -11.29
C VAL A 193 -12.94 -0.38 -11.78
N TRP A 194 -12.71 -1.65 -12.11
CA TRP A 194 -13.75 -2.54 -12.59
C TRP A 194 -14.90 -2.72 -11.56
N SER A 195 -14.58 -2.77 -10.28
CA SER A 195 -15.56 -2.92 -9.20
C SER A 195 -16.55 -1.75 -9.06
N LEU A 196 -16.31 -0.61 -9.73
CA LEU A 196 -17.24 0.54 -9.71
C LEU A 196 -18.61 0.19 -10.33
N GLU A 197 -18.60 -0.63 -11.37
CA GLU A 197 -19.79 -0.96 -12.17
C GLU A 197 -20.49 -2.23 -11.67
N GLU A 198 -19.92 -2.91 -10.64
CA GLU A 198 -20.41 -4.19 -10.16
C GLU A 198 -21.28 -4.04 -8.89
N PRO A 199 -22.62 -4.22 -8.99
CA PRO A 199 -23.52 -4.11 -7.85
C PRO A 199 -23.25 -5.16 -6.75
N ASP A 200 -22.82 -6.35 -7.14
CA ASP A 200 -22.57 -7.48 -6.21
C ASP A 200 -21.39 -7.23 -5.29
N MET A 201 -20.60 -6.18 -5.55
CA MET A 201 -19.48 -5.78 -4.70
C MET A 201 -19.84 -4.81 -3.59
N VAL A 202 -21.13 -4.42 -3.50
CA VAL A 202 -21.64 -3.51 -2.46
C VAL A 202 -21.70 -4.21 -1.11
N ASN A 203 -21.21 -3.54 -0.06
CA ASN A 203 -21.16 -4.03 1.33
C ASN A 203 -20.39 -5.34 1.49
N GLN A 204 -19.35 -5.51 0.68
CA GLN A 204 -18.50 -6.70 0.69
C GLN A 204 -17.06 -6.38 1.07
N VAL A 205 -16.37 -7.42 1.54
CA VAL A 205 -14.94 -7.42 1.82
C VAL A 205 -14.29 -8.50 0.97
N PHE A 206 -13.33 -8.13 0.14
CA PHE A 206 -12.63 -9.04 -0.74
C PHE A 206 -11.15 -9.16 -0.34
N GLU A 207 -10.67 -10.38 -0.29
CA GLU A 207 -9.25 -10.69 -0.13
C GLU A 207 -8.63 -10.87 -1.52
N ILE A 208 -7.70 -9.99 -1.87
CA ILE A 208 -7.15 -9.89 -3.23
C ILE A 208 -5.64 -10.17 -3.18
N GLY A 209 -5.20 -11.21 -3.89
CA GLY A 209 -3.79 -11.61 -3.97
C GLY A 209 -3.36 -11.95 -5.40
N GLY A 210 -2.06 -12.09 -5.60
CA GLY A 210 -1.50 -12.51 -6.90
C GLY A 210 -1.81 -13.96 -7.24
N GLY A 211 -1.47 -14.38 -8.46
CA GLY A 211 -1.76 -15.71 -8.99
C GLY A 211 -0.81 -16.83 -8.48
N GLU A 212 0.10 -16.53 -7.56
CA GLU A 212 1.09 -17.50 -7.06
C GLU A 212 1.48 -17.25 -5.61
N TYR A 213 1.81 -18.33 -4.91
CA TYR A 213 2.39 -18.25 -3.57
C TYR A 213 3.90 -18.39 -3.67
N LEU A 214 4.61 -17.44 -3.06
CA LEU A 214 6.07 -17.44 -3.00
C LEU A 214 6.53 -17.30 -1.56
N THR A 215 7.56 -18.05 -1.18
CA THR A 215 8.26 -17.76 0.08
C THR A 215 9.04 -16.45 -0.04
N LEU A 216 9.26 -15.75 1.07
CA LEU A 216 10.10 -14.55 1.08
C LEU A 216 11.50 -14.85 0.50
N ARG A 217 12.05 -16.05 0.74
CA ARG A 217 13.32 -16.49 0.14
C ARG A 217 13.25 -16.51 -1.38
N GLN A 218 12.23 -17.14 -1.96
CA GLN A 218 12.03 -17.18 -3.42
C GLN A 218 11.89 -15.77 -4.01
N ILE A 219 11.13 -14.90 -3.34
CA ILE A 219 11.00 -13.49 -3.76
C ILE A 219 12.36 -12.80 -3.78
N VAL A 220 13.16 -12.95 -2.73
CA VAL A 220 14.52 -12.38 -2.67
C VAL A 220 15.41 -12.94 -3.75
N GLU A 221 15.37 -14.25 -4.03
CA GLU A 221 16.14 -14.90 -5.09
C GLU A 221 15.76 -14.38 -6.47
N ILE A 222 14.48 -14.18 -6.76
CA ILE A 222 13.99 -13.57 -8.00
C ILE A 222 14.44 -12.11 -8.13
N VAL A 223 14.40 -11.33 -7.03
CA VAL A 223 14.91 -9.94 -7.03
C VAL A 223 16.43 -9.89 -7.21
N MET A 224 17.17 -10.85 -6.63
CA MET A 224 18.62 -10.99 -6.88
C MET A 224 18.93 -11.22 -8.38
N GLU A 225 18.15 -12.07 -9.02
CA GLU A 225 18.28 -12.32 -10.46
C GLU A 225 17.97 -11.05 -11.27
N ALA A 226 16.85 -10.37 -10.99
CA ALA A 226 16.44 -9.16 -11.69
C ALA A 226 17.45 -8.00 -11.54
N THR A 227 18.10 -7.89 -10.38
CA THR A 227 19.10 -6.84 -10.09
C THR A 227 20.53 -7.23 -10.46
N GLY A 228 20.77 -8.49 -10.85
CA GLY A 228 22.10 -9.03 -11.15
C GLY A 228 23.02 -9.11 -9.91
N ARG A 229 22.44 -9.14 -8.70
CA ARG A 229 23.20 -9.13 -7.43
C ARG A 229 23.00 -10.42 -6.67
N ARG A 230 24.10 -11.13 -6.39
CA ARG A 230 24.07 -12.35 -5.58
C ARG A 230 24.52 -12.05 -4.16
N ARG A 231 23.78 -12.58 -3.18
CA ARG A 231 24.09 -12.47 -1.74
C ARG A 231 23.86 -13.81 -1.05
N LEU A 232 24.70 -14.07 -0.04
CA LEU A 232 24.46 -15.20 0.85
C LEU A 232 23.25 -14.88 1.74
N LEU A 233 22.20 -15.71 1.69
CA LEU A 233 21.00 -15.54 2.49
C LEU A 233 21.21 -16.23 3.85
N VAL A 234 21.33 -15.42 4.91
CA VAL A 234 21.60 -15.88 6.27
C VAL A 234 20.30 -15.87 7.08
N PRO A 235 19.81 -17.04 7.56
CA PRO A 235 18.63 -17.09 8.40
C PRO A 235 18.88 -16.44 9.75
N VAL A 236 17.98 -15.57 10.19
CA VAL A 236 18.03 -14.90 11.50
C VAL A 236 16.64 -14.92 12.13
N SER A 237 16.59 -15.18 13.44
CA SER A 237 15.31 -15.17 14.15
C SER A 237 14.75 -13.74 14.29
N ASN A 238 13.42 -13.62 14.33
CA ASN A 238 12.74 -12.34 14.49
C ASN A 238 13.10 -11.62 15.80
N HIS A 239 13.39 -12.36 16.85
CA HIS A 239 13.82 -11.81 18.13
C HIS A 239 15.11 -10.97 18.03
N LEU A 240 16.00 -11.32 17.09
CA LEU A 240 17.21 -10.55 16.80
C LEU A 240 16.99 -9.48 15.72
N MET A 241 16.16 -9.79 14.71
CA MET A 241 15.88 -8.84 13.62
C MET A 241 15.12 -7.59 14.11
N ARG A 242 14.14 -7.76 15.00
CA ARG A 242 13.28 -6.67 15.45
C ARG A 242 14.07 -5.55 16.18
N PRO A 243 14.87 -5.81 17.23
CA PRO A 243 15.67 -4.76 17.86
C PRO A 243 16.67 -4.12 16.90
N LEU A 244 17.29 -4.92 16.01
CA LEU A 244 18.19 -4.40 14.99
C LEU A 244 17.45 -3.41 14.06
N THR A 245 16.24 -3.76 13.60
CA THR A 245 15.43 -2.89 12.75
C THR A 245 15.04 -1.60 13.45
N VAL A 246 14.64 -1.67 14.74
CA VAL A 246 14.33 -0.48 15.56
C VAL A 246 15.52 0.46 15.64
N VAL A 247 16.70 -0.07 15.90
CA VAL A 247 17.93 0.75 15.96
C VAL A 247 18.25 1.38 14.60
N LEU A 248 18.13 0.62 13.52
CA LEU A 248 18.38 1.14 12.17
C LEU A 248 17.37 2.22 11.76
N GLU A 249 16.08 2.06 12.09
CA GLU A 249 15.06 3.09 11.87
C GLU A 249 15.31 4.34 12.74
N ALA A 250 15.86 4.20 13.93
CA ALA A 250 16.19 5.33 14.79
C ALA A 250 17.37 6.14 14.24
N ILE A 251 18.39 5.46 13.68
CA ILE A 251 19.59 6.09 13.12
C ILE A 251 19.31 6.68 11.73
N PHE A 252 18.69 5.90 10.86
CA PHE A 252 18.42 6.30 9.47
C PHE A 252 16.96 6.69 9.32
N GLN A 253 16.72 7.93 8.92
CA GLN A 253 15.35 8.45 8.75
C GLN A 253 14.53 7.69 7.68
N ARG A 254 15.22 7.06 6.74
CA ARG A 254 14.63 6.22 5.69
C ARG A 254 15.47 4.97 5.57
N PHE A 255 15.14 3.96 6.33
CA PHE A 255 15.71 2.62 6.15
C PHE A 255 14.75 1.77 5.31
N PRO A 256 15.25 0.91 4.38
CA PRO A 256 14.38 0.15 3.49
C PRO A 256 13.44 -0.82 4.18
N VAL A 257 13.76 -1.20 5.42
CA VAL A 257 12.93 -2.10 6.23
C VAL A 257 12.48 -1.35 7.47
N SER A 258 11.17 -1.38 7.73
CA SER A 258 10.58 -0.86 8.96
C SER A 258 10.15 -2.00 9.88
N VAL A 259 9.91 -1.68 11.15
CA VAL A 259 9.30 -2.64 12.09
C VAL A 259 7.96 -3.14 11.57
N PHE A 260 7.16 -2.28 10.92
CA PHE A 260 5.89 -2.68 10.31
C PHE A 260 6.10 -3.67 9.15
N TRP A 261 7.13 -3.47 8.33
CA TRP A 261 7.51 -4.41 7.29
C TRP A 261 7.94 -5.75 7.88
N LEU A 262 8.75 -5.72 8.93
CA LEU A 262 9.18 -6.94 9.61
C LEU A 262 7.98 -7.70 10.18
N ASP A 263 7.08 -7.02 10.89
CA ASP A 263 5.84 -7.60 11.40
C ASP A 263 4.95 -8.18 10.28
N TYR A 264 4.97 -7.55 9.09
CA TYR A 264 4.26 -8.06 7.92
C TYR A 264 4.89 -9.36 7.38
N LEU A 265 6.21 -9.49 7.41
CA LEU A 265 6.95 -10.62 6.85
C LEU A 265 7.06 -11.83 7.79
N VAL A 266 6.51 -11.78 9.00
CA VAL A 266 6.57 -12.87 9.99
C VAL A 266 5.43 -13.87 9.84
N VAL A 267 4.29 -13.45 9.28
CA VAL A 267 3.07 -14.25 9.17
C VAL A 267 2.71 -14.45 7.72
N ASN A 268 2.27 -15.66 7.36
CA ASN A 268 1.77 -15.95 6.02
C ASN A 268 0.63 -14.98 5.63
N ARG A 269 0.70 -14.44 4.43
CA ARG A 269 -0.24 -13.45 3.89
C ARG A 269 -0.74 -13.88 2.53
N THR A 270 -1.68 -14.80 2.56
CA THR A 270 -2.23 -15.45 1.37
C THR A 270 -3.75 -15.51 1.44
N CYS A 271 -4.38 -15.44 0.30
CA CYS A 271 -5.81 -15.74 0.08
C CYS A 271 -5.95 -16.72 -1.08
N ALA A 272 -7.15 -17.09 -1.47
CA ALA A 272 -7.36 -18.00 -2.59
C ALA A 272 -6.81 -17.42 -3.90
N VAL A 273 -6.01 -18.20 -4.64
CA VAL A 273 -5.34 -17.74 -5.89
C VAL A 273 -6.33 -17.47 -7.02
N ASP A 274 -7.50 -18.06 -6.98
CA ASP A 274 -8.56 -17.91 -7.97
C ASP A 274 -9.45 -16.69 -7.70
N THR A 275 -9.25 -15.95 -6.61
CA THR A 275 -10.11 -14.82 -6.25
C THR A 275 -10.15 -13.77 -7.37
N VAL A 276 -9.00 -13.34 -7.88
CA VAL A 276 -8.93 -12.32 -8.93
C VAL A 276 -9.51 -12.84 -10.25
N PRO A 277 -9.12 -14.02 -10.77
CA PRO A 277 -9.74 -14.56 -11.98
C PRO A 277 -11.25 -14.76 -11.87
N ARG A 278 -11.72 -15.27 -10.75
CA ARG A 278 -13.13 -15.58 -10.54
C ARG A 278 -14.01 -14.34 -10.41
N LEU A 279 -13.54 -13.31 -9.70
CA LEU A 279 -14.33 -12.10 -9.44
C LEU A 279 -14.20 -11.06 -10.55
N PHE A 280 -13.03 -10.94 -11.17
CA PHE A 280 -12.72 -9.85 -12.09
C PHE A 280 -12.36 -10.34 -13.51
N GLY A 281 -12.28 -11.65 -13.76
CA GLY A 281 -11.86 -12.18 -15.06
C GLY A 281 -10.39 -11.86 -15.41
N ILE A 282 -9.61 -11.35 -14.48
CA ILE A 282 -8.22 -10.93 -14.68
C ILE A 282 -7.29 -12.07 -14.26
N MET A 283 -6.34 -12.44 -15.11
CA MET A 283 -5.25 -13.35 -14.75
C MET A 283 -4.08 -12.53 -14.18
N PRO A 284 -3.81 -12.61 -12.86
CA PRO A 284 -2.74 -11.83 -12.25
C PRO A 284 -1.37 -12.14 -12.84
N ALA A 285 -0.59 -11.11 -13.08
CA ALA A 285 0.75 -11.25 -13.60
C ALA A 285 1.66 -12.01 -12.61
N ARG A 286 2.53 -12.87 -13.15
CA ARG A 286 3.53 -13.55 -12.33
C ARG A 286 4.59 -12.58 -11.84
N PHE A 287 5.04 -12.75 -10.60
CA PHE A 287 6.00 -11.87 -9.94
C PHE A 287 7.27 -11.66 -10.76
N ALA A 288 7.89 -12.75 -11.21
CA ALA A 288 9.15 -12.69 -11.98
C ALA A 288 9.03 -11.96 -13.32
N SER A 289 7.81 -11.87 -13.90
CA SER A 289 7.60 -11.26 -15.22
C SER A 289 7.44 -9.73 -15.20
N ARG A 290 7.37 -9.09 -14.02
CA ARG A 290 7.07 -7.66 -13.86
C ARG A 290 8.13 -6.88 -13.07
N LEU A 291 9.39 -7.33 -13.11
CA LEU A 291 10.50 -6.72 -12.38
C LEU A 291 11.43 -5.88 -13.27
N ASP A 292 10.99 -5.46 -14.45
CA ASP A 292 11.82 -4.65 -15.38
C ASP A 292 12.26 -3.33 -14.75
N HIS A 293 11.44 -2.75 -13.85
CA HIS A 293 11.78 -1.54 -13.12
C HIS A 293 12.99 -1.69 -12.17
N LEU A 294 13.40 -2.92 -11.86
CA LEU A 294 14.60 -3.19 -11.06
C LEU A 294 15.87 -3.33 -11.89
N ARG A 295 15.73 -3.59 -13.21
CA ARG A 295 16.85 -3.87 -14.10
C ARG A 295 17.62 -2.60 -14.48
N GLY A 296 18.94 -2.69 -14.56
CA GLY A 296 19.80 -1.58 -15.02
C GLY A 296 19.90 -0.39 -14.05
N VAL A 297 19.24 -0.43 -12.89
CA VAL A 297 19.26 0.65 -11.91
C VAL A 297 20.50 0.56 -11.02
N ARG A 298 21.12 1.70 -10.72
CA ARG A 298 22.27 1.79 -9.81
C ARG A 298 21.80 1.80 -8.35
N TRP A 299 21.24 0.69 -7.87
CA TRP A 299 20.64 0.58 -6.53
C TRP A 299 21.55 0.98 -5.38
N GLY A 300 22.88 0.83 -5.50
CA GLY A 300 23.82 1.31 -4.50
C GLY A 300 23.78 2.83 -4.32
N ARG A 301 23.61 3.59 -5.43
CA ARG A 301 23.45 5.05 -5.37
C ARG A 301 22.10 5.43 -4.75
N GLU A 302 21.04 4.75 -5.12
CA GLU A 302 19.69 5.00 -4.57
C GLU A 302 19.65 4.66 -3.08
N TYR A 303 20.30 3.58 -2.63
CA TYR A 303 20.45 3.23 -1.22
C TYR A 303 21.15 4.34 -0.44
N LEU A 304 22.31 4.82 -0.90
CA LEU A 304 23.04 5.91 -0.25
C LEU A 304 22.22 7.21 -0.27
N ARG A 305 21.60 7.56 -1.40
CA ARG A 305 20.74 8.72 -1.50
C ARG A 305 19.60 8.67 -0.47
N MET A 306 18.96 7.52 -0.33
CA MET A 306 17.87 7.33 0.62
C MET A 306 18.33 7.52 2.07
N LEU A 307 19.48 6.93 2.47
CA LEU A 307 20.00 7.03 3.83
C LEU A 307 20.36 8.47 4.24
N PHE A 308 20.88 9.26 3.29
CA PHE A 308 21.40 10.60 3.55
C PHE A 308 20.47 11.74 3.14
N THR A 309 19.34 11.46 2.50
CA THR A 309 18.35 12.51 2.18
C THR A 309 17.58 12.89 3.44
N ARG A 310 17.93 14.07 4.01
CA ARG A 310 17.18 14.63 5.15
C ARG A 310 15.77 15.04 4.72
N HIS A 311 14.82 14.88 5.61
CA HIS A 311 13.55 15.57 5.51
C HIS A 311 13.81 17.05 5.78
N GLY A 312 13.82 17.90 4.71
CA GLY A 312 13.65 19.33 4.84
C GLY A 312 12.16 19.65 5.03
#